data_b2de0b28aebd3c01c7840e9f752193cf
#
_entry.id   b2de0b28aebd3c01c7840e9f752193cf
#
_cell.length_a   1.000
_cell.length_b   1.000
_cell.length_c   1.000
_cell.angle_alpha   90.00
_cell.angle_beta   90.00
_cell.angle_gamma   90.00
#
_symmetry.space_group_name_H-M   'P 1'
#
loop_
_entity.id
_entity.type
_entity.pdbx_description
1 polymer ?
#
loop_
_entity_poly.entity_id
_entity_poly.type
_entity_poly.pdbx_seq_one_letter_code
_entity_poly.pdbx_strand_id
1 'polypeptide(L)'
;MTEPLDTETPDVGALQERLARFAEARGWEPYHTPKNLVAALSVEASELLEIFQWLTPEESAGVMDDPEKAHRVADEVADVLAYLLQFCEVLGIDALEALSAKIDRNEHRFPVKDHQDRHSLK
;
A
#
# COMPACT_ATOMS: atom_id res chain seq x y z
N MET A 1 11.84 -30.08 -14.18
CA MET A 1 11.97 -29.59 -13.28
C MET A 1 11.07 -28.65 -13.08
N THR A 2 10.68 -28.39 -12.32
CA THR A 2 9.85 -27.56 -12.16
C THR A 2 10.30 -26.40 -11.83
N GLU A 3 9.82 -25.45 -12.20
CA GLU A 3 10.26 -24.29 -12.05
C GLU A 3 9.92 -23.65 -10.92
N PRO A 4 10.66 -22.92 -10.37
CA PRO A 4 10.42 -22.21 -9.17
C PRO A 4 9.72 -20.90 -9.39
N LEU A 5 9.14 -20.76 -10.52
CA LEU A 5 8.49 -19.49 -10.78
C LEU A 5 7.42 -19.16 -9.77
N ASP A 6 6.75 -20.19 -9.26
CA ASP A 6 5.65 -19.95 -8.35
C ASP A 6 6.12 -19.42 -7.02
N THR A 7 7.40 -19.57 -6.73
CA THR A 7 7.90 -19.14 -5.44
C THR A 7 8.45 -17.74 -5.47
N GLU A 8 8.53 -17.12 -6.64
CA GLU A 8 9.06 -15.79 -6.72
C GLU A 8 8.03 -14.75 -6.32
N THR A 9 8.48 -13.72 -5.66
CA THR A 9 7.63 -12.61 -5.30
C THR A 9 7.25 -11.83 -6.55
N PRO A 10 5.98 -11.59 -6.79
CA PRO A 10 5.57 -10.79 -7.95
C PRO A 10 6.12 -9.38 -7.84
N ASP A 11 6.47 -8.78 -8.97
CA ASP A 11 6.88 -7.39 -8.93
C ASP A 11 5.67 -6.48 -9.14
N VAL A 12 5.88 -5.20 -8.84
CA VAL A 12 4.80 -4.22 -8.84
C VAL A 12 4.21 -4.05 -10.24
N GLY A 13 5.07 -4.01 -11.25
CA GLY A 13 4.58 -3.82 -12.62
C GLY A 13 3.69 -4.95 -13.06
N ALA A 14 4.09 -6.18 -12.77
CA ALA A 14 3.30 -7.35 -13.14
C ALA A 14 1.95 -7.32 -12.43
N LEU A 15 1.94 -6.93 -11.16
CA LEU A 15 0.68 -6.86 -10.42
C LEU A 15 -0.21 -5.74 -10.93
N GLN A 16 0.37 -4.60 -11.31
CA GLN A 16 -0.42 -3.52 -11.90
C GLN A 16 -1.08 -3.95 -13.19
N GLU A 17 -0.34 -4.66 -14.05
CA GLU A 17 -0.91 -5.16 -15.28
C GLU A 17 -2.04 -6.15 -15.01
N ARG A 18 -1.85 -6.99 -14.02
CA ARG A 18 -2.86 -7.96 -13.66
C ARG A 18 -4.12 -7.29 -13.15
N LEU A 19 -3.97 -6.24 -12.34
CA LEU A 19 -5.11 -5.46 -11.85
C LEU A 19 -5.84 -4.77 -13.00
N ALA A 20 -5.10 -4.23 -13.95
CA ALA A 20 -5.70 -3.56 -15.09
C ALA A 20 -6.51 -4.55 -15.93
N ARG A 21 -5.95 -5.72 -16.19
CA ARG A 21 -6.67 -6.75 -16.95
C ARG A 21 -7.89 -7.25 -16.21
N PHE A 22 -7.79 -7.37 -14.88
CA PHE A 22 -8.91 -7.80 -14.05
C PHE A 22 -10.06 -6.81 -14.19
N ALA A 23 -9.77 -5.51 -14.12
CA ALA A 23 -10.80 -4.47 -14.23
C ALA A 23 -11.37 -4.42 -15.64
N GLU A 24 -10.52 -4.55 -16.64
CA GLU A 24 -10.96 -4.52 -18.03
C GLU A 24 -11.91 -5.68 -18.33
N ALA A 25 -11.55 -6.86 -17.87
CA ALA A 25 -12.37 -8.05 -18.12
C ALA A 25 -13.78 -7.93 -17.54
N ARG A 26 -13.93 -7.10 -16.51
CA ARG A 26 -15.22 -6.92 -15.85
C ARG A 26 -15.93 -5.63 -16.23
N GLY A 27 -15.35 -4.89 -17.18
CA GLY A 27 -15.95 -3.65 -17.64
C GLY A 27 -15.94 -2.55 -16.60
N TRP A 28 -14.99 -2.57 -15.68
CA TRP A 28 -14.94 -1.59 -14.60
C TRP A 28 -14.18 -0.32 -14.94
N GLU A 29 -13.47 -0.32 -16.06
CA GLU A 29 -12.63 0.83 -16.41
C GLU A 29 -13.36 2.16 -16.38
N PRO A 30 -14.59 2.28 -16.89
CA PRO A 30 -15.27 3.58 -16.87
C PRO A 30 -15.50 4.10 -15.45
N TYR A 31 -15.53 3.21 -14.47
CA TYR A 31 -15.77 3.59 -13.08
C TYR A 31 -14.49 3.85 -12.31
N HIS A 32 -13.33 3.51 -12.90
CA HIS A 32 -12.04 3.68 -12.24
C HIS A 32 -11.40 5.00 -12.60
N THR A 33 -12.15 6.09 -12.41
CA THR A 33 -11.57 7.41 -12.55
C THR A 33 -10.63 7.68 -11.38
N PRO A 34 -9.66 8.57 -11.54
CA PRO A 34 -8.77 8.89 -10.41
C PRO A 34 -9.53 9.30 -9.17
N LYS A 35 -10.59 10.08 -9.31
CA LYS A 35 -11.37 10.50 -8.16
C LYS A 35 -12.00 9.32 -7.45
N ASN A 36 -12.57 8.39 -8.21
CA ASN A 36 -13.22 7.22 -7.61
C ASN A 36 -12.19 6.29 -6.97
N LEU A 37 -11.03 6.15 -7.62
CA LEU A 37 -9.99 5.28 -7.07
C LEU A 37 -9.43 5.81 -5.76
N VAL A 38 -9.20 7.12 -5.67
CA VAL A 38 -8.68 7.67 -4.42
C VAL A 38 -9.74 7.65 -3.33
N ALA A 39 -11.02 7.77 -3.69
CA ALA A 39 -12.09 7.63 -2.71
C ALA A 39 -12.13 6.19 -2.18
N ALA A 40 -12.02 5.20 -3.08
CA ALA A 40 -12.02 3.80 -2.67
C ALA A 40 -10.80 3.51 -1.79
N LEU A 41 -9.64 4.06 -2.13
CA LEU A 41 -8.44 3.93 -1.32
C LEU A 41 -8.68 4.45 0.10
N SER A 42 -9.34 5.58 0.20
CA SER A 42 -9.64 6.19 1.50
C SER A 42 -10.54 5.27 2.34
N VAL A 43 -11.52 4.64 1.71
CA VAL A 43 -12.41 3.73 2.41
C VAL A 43 -11.63 2.53 2.94
N GLU A 44 -10.77 1.94 2.10
CA GLU A 44 -10.00 0.78 2.53
C GLU A 44 -9.01 1.14 3.64
N ALA A 45 -8.41 2.33 3.55
CA ALA A 45 -7.53 2.80 4.60
C ALA A 45 -8.30 2.95 5.92
N SER A 46 -9.55 3.41 5.83
CA SER A 46 -10.39 3.53 7.02
C SER A 46 -10.71 2.16 7.61
N GLU A 47 -10.94 1.16 6.76
CA GLU A 47 -11.20 -0.19 7.24
C GLU A 47 -9.98 -0.78 7.93
N LEU A 48 -8.79 -0.46 7.43
CA LEU A 48 -7.56 -0.86 8.10
C LEU A 48 -7.48 -0.18 9.47
N LEU A 49 -7.80 1.10 9.53
CA LEU A 49 -7.81 1.83 10.80
C LEU A 49 -8.78 1.21 11.80
N GLU A 50 -9.94 0.75 11.34
CA GLU A 50 -10.95 0.16 12.22
C GLU A 50 -10.42 -1.03 13.01
N ILE A 51 -9.49 -1.78 12.41
CA ILE A 51 -8.92 -2.94 13.10
C ILE A 51 -8.12 -2.48 14.33
N PHE A 52 -7.52 -1.31 14.27
CA PHE A 52 -6.59 -0.84 15.29
C PHE A 52 -7.16 0.23 16.23
N GLN A 53 -8.29 0.82 15.88
CA GLN A 53 -8.71 2.07 16.52
C GLN A 53 -8.91 1.96 18.04
N TRP A 54 -9.25 0.77 18.52
CA TRP A 54 -9.48 0.58 19.96
C TRP A 54 -8.36 -0.19 20.65
N LEU A 55 -7.28 -0.48 19.93
CA LEU A 55 -6.16 -1.23 20.50
C LEU A 55 -5.19 -0.28 21.18
N THR A 56 -4.57 -0.75 22.28
CA THR A 56 -3.45 -0.02 22.85
C THR A 56 -2.24 -0.20 21.96
N PRO A 57 -1.19 0.64 22.12
CA PRO A 57 0.04 0.44 21.34
C PRO A 57 0.60 -0.98 21.48
N GLU A 58 0.55 -1.53 22.70
CA GLU A 58 1.05 -2.89 22.92
C GLU A 58 0.22 -3.92 22.19
N GLU A 59 -1.11 -3.77 22.25
CA GLU A 59 -1.99 -4.69 21.53
C GLU A 59 -1.79 -4.58 20.02
N SER A 60 -1.59 -3.35 19.53
CA SER A 60 -1.41 -3.18 18.10
C SER A 60 -0.13 -3.84 17.61
N ALA A 61 0.94 -3.79 18.42
CA ALA A 61 2.20 -4.41 18.04
C ALA A 61 2.06 -5.92 17.91
N GLY A 62 1.15 -6.52 18.68
CA GLY A 62 0.95 -7.95 18.65
C GLY A 62 -0.24 -8.42 17.82
N VAL A 63 -0.78 -7.55 16.96
CA VAL A 63 -2.02 -7.86 16.25
C VAL A 63 -1.90 -9.12 15.38
N MET A 64 -0.71 -9.40 14.87
CA MET A 64 -0.53 -10.55 13.98
C MET A 64 -0.51 -11.89 14.73
N ASP A 65 -0.49 -11.86 16.07
CA ASP A 65 -0.55 -13.09 16.85
C ASP A 65 -1.96 -13.70 16.85
N ASP A 66 -2.97 -12.91 16.52
CA ASP A 66 -4.34 -13.40 16.43
C ASP A 66 -4.60 -13.74 14.95
N PRO A 67 -4.78 -15.02 14.60
CA PRO A 67 -4.91 -15.38 13.19
C PRO A 67 -6.04 -14.68 12.46
N GLU A 68 -7.16 -14.43 13.13
CA GLU A 68 -8.28 -13.77 12.51
C GLU A 68 -7.96 -12.31 12.19
N LYS A 69 -7.37 -11.61 13.14
CA LYS A 69 -6.97 -10.22 12.92
C LYS A 69 -5.83 -10.13 11.90
N ALA A 70 -4.90 -11.08 11.97
CA ALA A 70 -3.80 -11.11 11.02
C ALA A 70 -4.33 -11.21 9.59
N HIS A 71 -5.33 -12.07 9.37
CA HIS A 71 -5.92 -12.21 8.04
C HIS A 71 -6.57 -10.89 7.60
N ARG A 72 -7.32 -10.26 8.50
CA ARG A 72 -7.97 -9.00 8.16
C ARG A 72 -6.96 -7.90 7.84
N VAL A 73 -5.89 -7.82 8.62
CA VAL A 73 -4.87 -6.80 8.38
C VAL A 73 -4.24 -6.99 7.01
N ALA A 74 -3.84 -8.24 6.70
CA ALA A 74 -3.21 -8.51 5.41
C ALA A 74 -4.17 -8.22 4.25
N ASP A 75 -5.46 -8.55 4.43
CA ASP A 75 -6.45 -8.33 3.40
C ASP A 75 -6.65 -6.84 3.13
N GLU A 76 -6.74 -6.03 4.19
CA GLU A 76 -6.91 -4.59 4.01
C GLU A 76 -5.66 -3.93 3.45
N VAL A 77 -4.47 -4.40 3.84
CA VAL A 77 -3.24 -3.92 3.24
C VAL A 77 -3.27 -4.17 1.73
N ALA A 78 -3.70 -5.36 1.34
CA ALA A 78 -3.79 -5.69 -0.08
C ALA A 78 -4.77 -4.79 -0.81
N ASP A 79 -5.92 -4.50 -0.21
CA ASP A 79 -6.93 -3.64 -0.83
C ASP A 79 -6.42 -2.20 -0.97
N VAL A 80 -5.77 -1.69 0.07
CA VAL A 80 -5.20 -0.34 0.02
C VAL A 80 -4.16 -0.25 -1.10
N LEU A 81 -3.28 -1.24 -1.16
CA LEU A 81 -2.24 -1.24 -2.17
C LEU A 81 -2.82 -1.39 -3.58
N ALA A 82 -3.84 -2.23 -3.73
CA ALA A 82 -4.45 -2.43 -5.04
C ALA A 82 -5.04 -1.13 -5.58
N TYR A 83 -5.79 -0.40 -4.76
CA TYR A 83 -6.36 0.86 -5.24
C TYR A 83 -5.29 1.91 -5.49
N LEU A 84 -4.24 1.93 -4.66
CA LEU A 84 -3.16 2.88 -4.88
C LEU A 84 -2.45 2.59 -6.20
N LEU A 85 -2.17 1.32 -6.49
CA LEU A 85 -1.50 0.94 -7.73
C LEU A 85 -2.37 1.23 -8.95
N GLN A 86 -3.67 0.98 -8.85
CA GLN A 86 -4.58 1.29 -9.95
C GLN A 86 -4.67 2.80 -10.18
N PHE A 87 -4.67 3.58 -9.13
CA PHE A 87 -4.66 5.03 -9.22
C PHE A 87 -3.40 5.50 -9.96
N CYS A 88 -2.25 4.96 -9.59
CA CYS A 88 -1.01 5.30 -10.26
C CYS A 88 -1.02 4.90 -11.73
N GLU A 89 -1.58 3.73 -12.01
CA GLU A 89 -1.66 3.23 -13.38
C GLU A 89 -2.48 4.18 -14.25
N VAL A 90 -3.63 4.59 -13.76
CA VAL A 90 -4.53 5.45 -14.54
C VAL A 90 -3.89 6.81 -14.82
N LEU A 91 -3.11 7.33 -13.87
CA LEU A 91 -2.49 8.64 -14.03
C LEU A 91 -1.09 8.59 -14.62
N GLY A 92 -0.56 7.38 -14.90
CA GLY A 92 0.76 7.27 -15.45
C GLY A 92 1.87 7.58 -14.46
N ILE A 93 1.62 7.35 -13.17
CA ILE A 93 2.62 7.57 -12.14
C ILE A 93 3.36 6.27 -11.88
N ASP A 94 4.69 6.32 -11.94
CA ASP A 94 5.51 5.19 -11.53
C ASP A 94 5.63 5.28 -10.01
N ALA A 95 4.92 4.40 -9.30
CA ALA A 95 4.80 4.49 -7.85
C ALA A 95 6.15 4.33 -7.14
N LEU A 96 6.98 3.41 -7.62
CA LEU A 96 8.27 3.17 -6.97
C LEU A 96 9.23 4.32 -7.22
N GLU A 97 9.22 4.88 -8.42
CA GLU A 97 10.05 6.02 -8.72
C GLU A 97 9.62 7.23 -7.91
N ALA A 98 8.31 7.45 -7.80
CA ALA A 98 7.79 8.55 -7.01
C ALA A 98 8.21 8.41 -5.55
N LEU A 99 8.16 7.20 -5.02
CA LEU A 99 8.58 6.96 -3.65
C LEU A 99 10.08 7.20 -3.48
N SER A 100 10.88 6.68 -4.41
CA SER A 100 12.33 6.85 -4.34
C SER A 100 12.71 8.33 -4.36
N ALA A 101 12.09 9.09 -5.25
CA ALA A 101 12.36 10.53 -5.34
C ALA A 101 11.92 11.25 -4.07
N LYS A 102 10.81 10.83 -3.50
CA LYS A 102 10.32 11.45 -2.26
C LYS A 102 11.28 11.17 -1.09
N ILE A 103 11.79 9.93 -1.03
CA ILE A 103 12.77 9.59 0.01
C ILE A 103 14.00 10.46 -0.12
N ASP A 104 14.50 10.63 -1.35
CA ASP A 104 15.68 11.48 -1.57
C ASP A 104 15.43 12.90 -1.07
N ARG A 105 14.27 13.46 -1.39
CA ARG A 105 13.93 14.81 -0.95
C ARG A 105 13.81 14.89 0.57
N ASN A 106 13.24 13.86 1.18
CA ASN A 106 13.09 13.84 2.64
C ASN A 106 14.45 13.71 3.35
N GLU A 107 15.36 12.94 2.78
CA GLU A 107 16.70 12.83 3.35
C GLU A 107 17.42 14.17 3.33
N HIS A 108 17.19 14.96 2.30
CA HIS A 108 17.75 16.30 2.22
C HIS A 108 17.06 17.24 3.19
N ARG A 109 15.74 17.13 3.30
CA ARG A 109 14.96 18.01 4.14
C ARG A 109 15.15 17.72 5.62
N PHE A 110 15.38 16.45 5.98
CA PHE A 110 15.52 16.02 7.36
C PHE A 110 16.84 15.25 7.52
N PRO A 111 17.99 15.96 7.44
CA PRO A 111 19.27 15.26 7.51
C PRO A 111 19.50 14.65 8.88
N VAL A 112 20.27 13.56 8.92
CA VAL A 112 20.61 12.91 10.17
C VAL A 112 21.57 13.81 10.94
N LYS A 113 21.26 14.01 12.22
CA LYS A 113 22.15 14.75 13.13
C LYS A 113 22.42 13.86 14.32
N ASP A 114 22.52 14.44 15.50
CA ASP A 114 22.73 13.62 16.68
C ASP A 114 21.39 13.09 17.19
N HIS A 115 21.43 12.33 18.27
CA HIS A 115 20.22 11.71 18.81
C HIS A 115 19.16 12.72 19.21
N GLN A 116 19.57 13.84 19.72
CA GLN A 116 18.60 14.82 20.19
C GLN A 116 17.83 15.40 19.03
N ASP A 117 18.50 15.65 17.93
CA ASP A 117 17.84 16.20 16.76
C ASP A 117 16.84 15.22 16.19
N ARG A 118 17.12 13.93 16.27
CA ARG A 118 16.18 12.95 15.78
C ARG A 118 14.88 12.99 16.54
N HIS A 119 14.95 13.20 17.82
CA HIS A 119 13.73 13.27 18.63
C HIS A 119 12.88 14.45 18.21
N SER A 120 13.48 15.51 17.76
CA SER A 120 12.71 16.68 17.38
C SER A 120 12.03 16.54 16.03
N LEU A 121 12.31 15.48 15.29
CA LEU A 121 11.71 15.29 13.97
C LEU A 121 10.36 14.63 14.03
N LYS A 122 9.88 14.28 15.19
CA LYS A 122 8.60 13.60 15.28
C LYS A 122 7.40 14.48 15.08
#